data_3ec8c7f6052edd05358ac5b7c619ffc9
#
_entry.id   3ec8c7f6052edd05358ac5b7c619ffc9
#
_cell.length_a   1.000
_cell.length_b   1.000
_cell.length_c   1.000
_cell.angle_alpha   90.00
_cell.angle_beta   90.00
_cell.angle_gamma   90.00
#
_symmetry.space_group_name_H-M   'P 1'
#
loop_
_entity.id
_entity.type
_entity.pdbx_description
1 polymer ?
#
loop_
_entity_poly.entity_id
_entity_poly.type
_entity_poly.pdbx_seq_one_letter_code
_entity_poly.pdbx_strand_id
1 'polypeptide(L)'
;MKGKIYIGKTLGSFLLVLFTMPLGHALMMLMEHFMQPTLLHYTAFFMGFVGLVVTVVGIFVKGDTRQTIYGLAGGLLFWTGWVEFLLAYYAQRYGTHCDLVGTGTVTTITHYVNGIGVGHEFLINGTPLEDFTRAELKLLRGSRPEYLTMPSSFGFFMMFALIYICCLRTGCNAINWCQKQLFRGRRDIIVAKPMTRHVSIVTFMELNTMMWALYLVLMFCYDPVFLGDHHPVTYAVAIFCLAGSFFMLKRQLRIGAWGANIRMGIATVIVFWTFVEVMARNRFLNEVWVAPLEHTTEMWSILGAFLVLIVYLVWHGRKH
;
A
#
# COMPACT_ATOMS: atom_id res chain seq x y z
N MET A 1 -35.73 -6.54 -10.13
CA MET A 1 -35.01 -7.83 -9.99
C MET A 1 -34.02 -7.73 -8.83
N LYS A 2 -34.22 -8.45 -7.73
CA LYS A 2 -33.21 -8.52 -6.63
C LYS A 2 -32.03 -9.34 -7.15
N GLY A 3 -30.90 -8.67 -7.41
CA GLY A 3 -29.67 -9.35 -7.83
C GLY A 3 -29.18 -10.33 -6.76
N LYS A 4 -28.65 -11.48 -7.17
CA LYS A 4 -28.09 -12.48 -6.25
C LYS A 4 -26.94 -11.88 -5.47
N ILE A 5 -26.89 -12.10 -4.16
CA ILE A 5 -25.86 -11.60 -3.24
C ILE A 5 -24.89 -12.73 -2.91
N TYR A 6 -23.57 -12.47 -2.99
CA TYR A 6 -22.51 -13.45 -2.83
C TYR A 6 -21.66 -13.14 -1.57
N ILE A 7 -22.28 -13.20 -0.39
CA ILE A 7 -21.66 -12.82 0.90
C ILE A 7 -20.34 -13.56 1.15
N GLY A 8 -20.33 -14.90 1.03
CA GLY A 8 -19.14 -15.70 1.33
C GLY A 8 -17.95 -15.38 0.41
N LYS A 9 -18.21 -15.14 -0.88
CA LYS A 9 -17.15 -14.73 -1.83
C LYS A 9 -16.61 -13.34 -1.52
N THR A 10 -17.50 -12.42 -1.19
CA THR A 10 -17.13 -11.05 -0.85
C THR A 10 -16.34 -10.98 0.45
N LEU A 11 -16.81 -11.67 1.49
CA LEU A 11 -16.11 -11.73 2.76
C LEU A 11 -14.72 -12.38 2.61
N GLY A 12 -14.65 -13.52 1.91
CA GLY A 12 -13.38 -14.20 1.64
C GLY A 12 -12.40 -13.35 0.83
N SER A 13 -12.86 -12.67 -0.21
CA SER A 13 -12.03 -11.77 -1.00
C SER A 13 -11.59 -10.53 -0.23
N PHE A 14 -12.47 -9.96 0.58
CA PHE A 14 -12.18 -8.80 1.42
C PHE A 14 -11.13 -9.16 2.48
N LEU A 15 -11.33 -10.24 3.22
CA LEU A 15 -10.39 -10.69 4.25
C LEU A 15 -9.04 -11.13 3.66
N LEU A 16 -9.04 -11.76 2.48
CA LEU A 16 -7.81 -12.12 1.78
C LEU A 16 -6.91 -10.91 1.57
N VAL A 17 -7.46 -9.83 1.04
CA VAL A 17 -6.70 -8.61 0.80
C VAL A 17 -6.41 -7.87 2.10
N LEU A 18 -7.37 -7.79 3.03
CA LEU A 18 -7.20 -7.10 4.30
C LEU A 18 -6.03 -7.65 5.11
N PHE A 19 -5.89 -8.96 5.19
CA PHE A 19 -4.79 -9.57 5.95
C PHE A 19 -3.42 -9.36 5.29
N THR A 20 -3.36 -9.14 3.96
CA THR A 20 -2.08 -8.84 3.31
C THR A 20 -1.52 -7.47 3.70
N MET A 21 -2.34 -6.51 4.11
CA MET A 21 -1.88 -5.17 4.50
C MET A 21 -0.98 -5.21 5.75
N PRO A 22 -1.46 -5.67 6.93
CA PRO A 22 -0.62 -5.75 8.13
C PRO A 22 0.52 -6.76 7.98
N LEU A 23 0.32 -7.88 7.26
CA LEU A 23 1.36 -8.89 7.07
C LEU A 23 2.50 -8.40 6.19
N GLY A 24 2.21 -7.65 5.12
CA GLY A 24 3.23 -7.04 4.27
C GLY A 24 4.09 -6.05 5.05
N HIS A 25 3.47 -5.17 5.81
CA HIS A 25 4.18 -4.20 6.64
C HIS A 25 5.00 -4.86 7.76
N ALA A 26 4.42 -5.83 8.47
CA ALA A 26 5.13 -6.59 9.50
C ALA A 26 6.33 -7.36 8.93
N LEU A 27 6.23 -7.88 7.71
CA LEU A 27 7.36 -8.53 7.03
C LEU A 27 8.53 -7.56 6.85
N MET A 28 8.25 -6.32 6.44
CA MET A 28 9.28 -5.26 6.33
C MET A 28 9.95 -5.00 7.68
N MET A 29 9.16 -4.77 8.73
CA MET A 29 9.68 -4.51 10.07
C MET A 29 10.55 -5.65 10.60
N LEU A 30 10.15 -6.90 10.35
CA LEU A 30 10.93 -8.08 10.73
C LEU A 30 12.23 -8.19 9.91
N MET A 31 12.19 -7.93 8.62
CA MET A 31 13.40 -7.92 7.78
C MET A 31 14.40 -6.85 8.25
N GLU A 32 13.93 -5.64 8.54
CA GLU A 32 14.76 -4.55 9.08
C GLU A 32 15.37 -4.90 10.45
N HIS A 33 14.63 -5.65 11.27
CA HIS A 33 15.10 -6.03 12.61
C HIS A 33 16.15 -7.16 12.59
N PHE A 34 15.96 -8.18 11.73
CA PHE A 34 16.80 -9.39 11.75
C PHE A 34 17.90 -9.41 10.70
N MET A 35 17.84 -8.61 9.66
CA MET A 35 18.80 -8.63 8.57
C MET A 35 19.83 -7.52 8.72
N GLN A 36 21.08 -7.82 8.37
CA GLN A 36 22.09 -6.80 8.20
C GLN A 36 21.72 -5.89 7.01
N PRO A 37 22.07 -4.58 7.04
CA PRO A 37 21.68 -3.61 6.03
C PRO A 37 21.97 -4.06 4.59
N THR A 38 23.15 -4.62 4.33
CA THR A 38 23.52 -5.08 2.99
C THR A 38 22.66 -6.24 2.50
N LEU A 39 22.41 -7.23 3.38
CA LEU A 39 21.55 -8.37 3.04
C LEU A 39 20.10 -7.94 2.85
N LEU A 40 19.63 -7.02 3.67
CA LEU A 40 18.30 -6.42 3.57
C LEU A 40 18.07 -5.79 2.19
N HIS A 41 19.03 -4.98 1.70
CA HIS A 41 18.93 -4.33 0.39
C HIS A 41 18.83 -5.36 -0.76
N TYR A 42 19.69 -6.37 -0.75
CA TYR A 42 19.63 -7.42 -1.77
C TYR A 42 18.33 -8.22 -1.71
N THR A 43 17.87 -8.56 -0.51
CA THR A 43 16.63 -9.33 -0.31
C THR A 43 15.41 -8.55 -0.77
N ALA A 44 15.29 -7.29 -0.40
CA ALA A 44 14.19 -6.43 -0.82
C ALA A 44 14.18 -6.20 -2.33
N PHE A 45 15.35 -5.94 -2.93
CA PHE A 45 15.46 -5.78 -4.37
C PHE A 45 15.10 -7.07 -5.12
N PHE A 46 15.57 -8.23 -4.64
CA PHE A 46 15.22 -9.52 -5.19
C PHE A 46 13.73 -9.84 -5.05
N MET A 47 13.14 -9.49 -3.91
CA MET A 47 11.70 -9.68 -3.66
C MET A 47 10.84 -8.92 -4.69
N GLY A 48 11.16 -7.68 -5.00
CA GLY A 48 10.48 -6.91 -6.05
C GLY A 48 10.64 -7.52 -7.43
N PHE A 49 11.83 -8.03 -7.76
CA PHE A 49 12.07 -8.77 -9.00
C PHE A 49 11.22 -10.05 -9.09
N VAL A 50 11.18 -10.85 -8.02
CA VAL A 50 10.31 -12.03 -7.93
C VAL A 50 8.85 -11.64 -8.13
N GLY A 51 8.41 -10.52 -7.59
CA GLY A 51 7.06 -9.98 -7.79
C GLY A 51 6.72 -9.76 -9.27
N LEU A 52 7.64 -9.19 -10.06
CA LEU A 52 7.47 -9.05 -11.51
C LEU A 52 7.41 -10.42 -12.20
N VAL A 53 8.32 -11.33 -11.86
CA VAL A 53 8.35 -12.69 -12.45
C VAL A 53 7.03 -13.41 -12.18
N VAL A 54 6.53 -13.38 -10.94
CA VAL A 54 5.24 -13.97 -10.55
C VAL A 54 4.09 -13.38 -11.37
N THR A 55 4.06 -12.06 -11.55
CA THR A 55 3.05 -11.39 -12.39
C THR A 55 3.09 -11.86 -13.83
N VAL A 56 4.29 -11.96 -14.42
CA VAL A 56 4.49 -12.43 -15.80
C VAL A 56 4.10 -13.90 -15.94
N VAL A 57 4.51 -14.77 -15.03
CA VAL A 57 4.10 -16.18 -15.01
C VAL A 57 2.57 -16.30 -14.96
N GLY A 58 1.91 -15.43 -14.21
CA GLY A 58 0.45 -15.36 -14.13
C GLY A 58 -0.24 -15.15 -15.48
N ILE A 59 0.43 -14.56 -16.48
CA ILE A 59 -0.13 -14.39 -17.84
C ILE A 59 -0.40 -15.75 -18.52
N PHE A 60 0.49 -16.71 -18.28
CA PHE A 60 0.46 -18.03 -18.91
C PHE A 60 -0.43 -19.04 -18.14
N VAL A 61 -0.86 -18.69 -16.94
CA VAL A 61 -1.74 -19.54 -16.12
C VAL A 61 -3.17 -19.46 -16.62
N LYS A 62 -3.85 -20.60 -16.74
CA LYS A 62 -5.26 -20.65 -17.16
C LYS A 62 -6.20 -20.35 -15.99
N GLY A 63 -7.22 -19.54 -16.26
CA GLY A 63 -8.32 -19.23 -15.34
C GLY A 63 -8.21 -17.85 -14.69
N ASP A 64 -9.31 -17.09 -14.72
CA ASP A 64 -9.39 -15.69 -14.22
C ASP A 64 -8.97 -15.57 -12.74
N THR A 65 -9.44 -16.46 -11.88
CA THR A 65 -9.12 -16.44 -10.45
C THR A 65 -7.64 -16.70 -10.19
N ARG A 66 -7.03 -17.68 -10.87
CA ARG A 66 -5.61 -17.98 -10.72
C ARG A 66 -4.75 -16.80 -11.19
N GLN A 67 -5.02 -16.26 -12.37
CA GLN A 67 -4.33 -15.06 -12.86
C GLN A 67 -4.46 -13.88 -11.88
N THR A 68 -5.63 -13.69 -11.27
CA THR A 68 -5.85 -12.66 -10.25
C THR A 68 -4.96 -12.88 -9.02
N ILE A 69 -4.83 -14.12 -8.55
CA ILE A 69 -3.96 -14.44 -7.39
C ILE A 69 -2.49 -14.18 -7.73
N TYR A 70 -2.03 -14.58 -8.92
CA TYR A 70 -0.66 -14.29 -9.36
C TYR A 70 -0.39 -12.78 -9.46
N GLY A 71 -1.34 -12.01 -10.01
CA GLY A 71 -1.24 -10.55 -10.06
C GLY A 71 -1.25 -9.88 -8.70
N LEU A 72 -2.07 -10.39 -7.76
CA LEU A 72 -2.11 -9.90 -6.38
C LEU A 72 -0.79 -10.20 -5.64
N ALA A 73 -0.34 -11.45 -5.66
CA ALA A 73 0.91 -11.84 -4.99
C ALA A 73 2.12 -11.12 -5.58
N GLY A 74 2.21 -11.06 -6.92
CA GLY A 74 3.28 -10.34 -7.60
C GLY A 74 3.26 -8.84 -7.32
N GLY A 75 2.07 -8.24 -7.27
CA GLY A 75 1.89 -6.82 -6.94
C GLY A 75 2.30 -6.48 -5.51
N LEU A 76 1.97 -7.33 -4.55
CA LEU A 76 2.36 -7.15 -3.15
C LEU A 76 3.89 -7.26 -2.99
N LEU A 77 4.52 -8.29 -3.56
CA LEU A 77 5.97 -8.44 -3.51
C LEU A 77 6.71 -7.28 -4.19
N PHE A 78 6.17 -6.79 -5.30
CA PHE A 78 6.72 -5.62 -5.99
C PHE A 78 6.58 -4.35 -5.15
N TRP A 79 5.41 -4.10 -4.57
CA TRP A 79 5.17 -2.94 -3.72
C TRP A 79 6.11 -2.93 -2.53
N THR A 80 6.14 -4.01 -1.77
CA THR A 80 6.97 -4.12 -0.57
C THR A 80 8.47 -4.00 -0.91
N GLY A 81 8.95 -4.71 -1.95
CA GLY A 81 10.37 -4.73 -2.27
C GLY A 81 10.88 -3.50 -3.01
N TRP A 82 10.12 -2.97 -3.97
CA TRP A 82 10.62 -1.89 -4.84
C TRP A 82 9.99 -0.55 -4.59
N VAL A 83 8.79 -0.47 -4.03
CA VAL A 83 8.20 0.83 -3.76
C VAL A 83 8.47 1.24 -2.31
N GLU A 84 7.95 0.51 -1.35
CA GLU A 84 8.02 0.87 0.07
C GLU A 84 9.48 0.87 0.58
N PHE A 85 10.20 -0.24 0.36
CA PHE A 85 11.57 -0.38 0.84
C PHE A 85 12.54 0.60 0.16
N LEU A 86 12.48 0.77 -1.17
CA LEU A 86 13.41 1.69 -1.85
C LEU A 86 13.15 3.14 -1.49
N LEU A 87 11.90 3.54 -1.25
CA LEU A 87 11.61 4.89 -0.78
C LEU A 87 12.24 5.14 0.59
N ALA A 88 12.10 4.21 1.54
CA ALA A 88 12.73 4.31 2.85
C ALA A 88 14.26 4.33 2.74
N TYR A 89 14.84 3.43 1.94
CA TYR A 89 16.28 3.36 1.72
C TYR A 89 16.87 4.64 1.14
N TYR A 90 16.26 5.17 0.07
CA TYR A 90 16.77 6.40 -0.54
C TYR A 90 16.52 7.63 0.33
N ALA A 91 15.42 7.68 1.07
CA ALA A 91 15.18 8.73 2.03
C ALA A 91 16.30 8.79 3.09
N GLN A 92 16.66 7.65 3.68
CA GLN A 92 17.76 7.55 4.62
C GLN A 92 19.10 7.94 3.97
N ARG A 93 19.37 7.45 2.75
CA ARG A 93 20.61 7.75 2.03
C ARG A 93 20.76 9.23 1.68
N TYR A 94 19.68 9.93 1.38
CA TYR A 94 19.68 11.37 1.11
C TYR A 94 19.67 12.21 2.38
N GLY A 95 19.64 11.57 3.57
CA GLY A 95 19.63 12.28 4.85
C GLY A 95 18.33 13.06 5.10
N THR A 96 17.24 12.63 4.48
CA THR A 96 15.93 13.16 4.85
C THR A 96 15.61 12.72 6.27
N HIS A 97 15.40 13.68 7.16
CA HIS A 97 14.99 13.43 8.55
C HIS A 97 13.48 13.61 8.70
N CYS A 98 12.95 12.99 9.74
CA CYS A 98 11.56 13.19 10.11
C CYS A 98 11.33 14.64 10.56
N ASP A 99 10.23 15.26 10.13
CA ASP A 99 9.75 16.47 10.75
C ASP A 99 9.17 16.12 12.12
N LEU A 100 9.92 16.45 13.17
CA LEU A 100 9.53 16.18 14.54
C LEU A 100 8.66 17.35 15.03
N VAL A 101 7.35 17.18 14.97
CA VAL A 101 6.40 18.22 15.38
C VAL A 101 6.49 18.43 16.89
N GLY A 102 6.78 19.69 17.29
CA GLY A 102 6.77 20.11 18.69
C GLY A 102 8.05 19.79 19.49
N THR A 103 9.15 19.38 18.85
CA THR A 103 10.38 18.93 19.54
C THR A 103 11.54 19.92 19.55
N GLY A 104 11.35 21.13 19.01
CA GLY A 104 12.43 22.11 18.94
C GLY A 104 13.29 22.01 17.67
N THR A 105 14.51 22.53 17.73
CA THR A 105 15.40 22.60 16.56
C THR A 105 16.02 21.24 16.26
N VAL A 106 15.72 20.70 15.07
CA VAL A 106 16.42 19.52 14.54
C VAL A 106 17.61 19.96 13.72
N THR A 107 18.79 19.46 14.06
CA THR A 107 20.03 19.73 13.32
C THR A 107 20.57 18.42 12.76
N THR A 108 20.93 18.41 11.48
CA THR A 108 21.58 17.26 10.83
C THR A 108 23.06 17.55 10.67
N ILE A 109 23.90 16.67 11.22
CA ILE A 109 25.35 16.69 10.96
C ILE A 109 25.64 15.60 9.93
N THR A 110 26.21 15.99 8.79
CA THR A 110 26.64 15.04 7.77
C THR A 110 28.14 14.80 7.91
N HIS A 111 28.50 13.55 8.12
CA HIS A 111 29.90 13.13 8.18
C HIS A 111 30.42 12.85 6.77
N TYR A 112 31.55 13.44 6.42
CA TYR A 112 32.20 13.27 5.13
C TYR A 112 33.52 12.53 5.28
N VAL A 113 33.77 11.55 4.43
CA VAL A 113 35.11 10.93 4.24
C VAL A 113 35.48 11.13 2.76
N ASN A 114 36.60 11.79 2.53
CA ASN A 114 37.11 12.12 1.19
C ASN A 114 36.03 12.86 0.30
N GLY A 115 35.26 13.74 0.90
CA GLY A 115 34.21 14.49 0.20
C GLY A 115 32.92 13.73 -0.09
N ILE A 116 32.83 12.46 0.36
CA ILE A 116 31.63 11.63 0.21
C ILE A 116 30.92 11.57 1.55
N GLY A 117 29.63 11.87 1.59
CA GLY A 117 28.80 11.72 2.79
C GLY A 117 28.69 10.24 3.18
N VAL A 118 29.19 9.89 4.36
CA VAL A 118 29.25 8.51 4.86
C VAL A 118 28.22 8.23 5.95
N GLY A 119 27.61 9.27 6.53
CA GLY A 119 26.59 9.11 7.55
C GLY A 119 25.99 10.45 7.94
N HIS A 120 24.81 10.38 8.55
CA HIS A 120 24.11 11.53 9.09
C HIS A 120 23.80 11.28 10.56
N GLU A 121 24.13 12.26 11.40
CA GLU A 121 23.76 12.29 12.81
C GLU A 121 22.65 13.32 12.99
N PHE A 122 21.56 12.91 13.65
CA PHE A 122 20.44 13.76 13.93
C PHE A 122 20.46 14.20 15.38
N LEU A 123 20.44 15.50 15.59
CA LEU A 123 20.42 16.11 16.91
C LEU A 123 19.08 16.81 17.12
N ILE A 124 18.42 16.53 18.23
CA ILE A 124 17.22 17.25 18.65
C ILE A 124 17.61 18.11 19.84
N ASN A 125 17.54 19.44 19.68
CA ASN A 125 18.02 20.40 20.68
C ASN A 125 19.48 20.15 21.12
N GLY A 126 20.32 19.64 20.21
CA GLY A 126 21.72 19.33 20.50
C GLY A 126 21.97 17.94 21.10
N THR A 127 20.93 17.15 21.34
CA THR A 127 21.08 15.76 21.85
C THR A 127 20.96 14.77 20.67
N PRO A 128 21.92 13.83 20.52
CA PRO A 128 21.86 12.79 19.49
C PRO A 128 20.56 11.97 19.58
N LEU A 129 20.01 11.59 18.43
CA LEU A 129 18.78 10.79 18.36
C LEU A 129 18.93 9.43 19.06
N GLU A 130 20.15 8.90 19.10
CA GLU A 130 20.50 7.61 19.72
C GLU A 130 20.38 7.64 21.26
N ASP A 131 20.47 8.83 21.87
CA ASP A 131 20.37 9.03 23.31
C ASP A 131 18.90 9.09 23.81
N PHE A 132 17.93 9.16 22.90
CA PHE A 132 16.53 9.16 23.27
C PHE A 132 16.03 7.74 23.57
N THR A 133 15.31 7.61 24.69
CA THR A 133 14.63 6.36 25.01
C THR A 133 13.52 6.05 24.02
N ARG A 134 13.17 4.76 23.84
CA ARG A 134 12.02 4.34 22.99
C ARG A 134 10.71 5.04 23.37
N ALA A 135 10.50 5.37 24.65
CA ALA A 135 9.32 6.07 25.12
C ALA A 135 9.31 7.53 24.64
N GLU A 136 10.46 8.20 24.71
CA GLU A 136 10.64 9.56 24.20
C GLU A 136 10.53 9.61 22.69
N LEU A 137 11.13 8.67 21.97
CA LEU A 137 10.97 8.54 20.50
C LEU A 137 9.51 8.28 20.08
N LYS A 138 8.74 7.56 20.90
CA LYS A 138 7.29 7.40 20.67
C LYS A 138 6.50 8.70 20.88
N LEU A 139 6.96 9.59 21.73
CA LEU A 139 6.36 10.91 21.94
C LEU A 139 6.75 11.89 20.80
N LEU A 140 7.92 11.70 20.23
CA LEU A 140 8.52 12.52 19.16
C LEU A 140 8.05 12.12 17.76
N ARG A 141 6.90 11.46 17.60
CA ARG A 141 6.41 10.98 16.29
C ARG A 141 6.39 12.10 15.26
N GLY A 142 7.40 12.10 14.41
CA GLY A 142 7.42 12.82 13.16
C GLY A 142 6.92 11.96 12.00
N SER A 143 6.78 12.58 10.82
CA SER A 143 6.61 11.85 9.57
C SER A 143 7.84 10.94 9.35
N ARG A 144 7.63 9.74 8.79
CA ARG A 144 8.76 8.90 8.39
C ARG A 144 9.53 9.55 7.24
N PRO A 145 10.85 9.35 7.13
CA PRO A 145 11.66 9.99 6.07
C PRO A 145 11.14 9.69 4.65
N GLU A 146 10.63 8.49 4.41
CA GLU A 146 10.03 8.09 3.13
C GLU A 146 8.80 8.94 2.76
N TYR A 147 8.11 9.50 3.73
CA TYR A 147 6.95 10.36 3.51
C TYR A 147 7.34 11.68 2.85
N LEU A 148 8.55 12.15 3.05
CA LEU A 148 9.05 13.37 2.41
C LEU A 148 9.49 13.13 0.96
N THR A 149 9.85 11.90 0.61
CA THR A 149 10.29 11.55 -0.76
C THR A 149 9.13 11.10 -1.65
N MET A 150 8.10 10.47 -1.09
CA MET A 150 6.96 9.95 -1.85
C MET A 150 6.19 11.04 -2.64
N PRO A 151 5.93 12.24 -2.08
CA PRO A 151 5.23 13.30 -2.81
C PRO A 151 5.93 13.72 -4.10
N SER A 152 7.25 13.56 -4.22
CA SER A 152 8.00 13.85 -5.45
C SER A 152 7.55 12.98 -6.63
N SER A 153 6.96 11.82 -6.36
CA SER A 153 6.41 10.92 -7.38
C SER A 153 5.05 11.36 -7.95
N PHE A 154 4.43 12.39 -7.36
CA PHE A 154 3.08 12.86 -7.75
C PHE A 154 3.01 13.24 -9.22
N GLY A 155 4.03 13.92 -9.75
CA GLY A 155 4.09 14.29 -11.17
C GLY A 155 4.07 13.07 -12.10
N PHE A 156 4.86 12.05 -11.78
CA PHE A 156 4.86 10.78 -12.54
C PHE A 156 3.53 10.07 -12.43
N PHE A 157 2.96 10.01 -11.22
CA PHE A 157 1.64 9.41 -11.03
C PHE A 157 0.57 10.10 -11.86
N MET A 158 0.53 11.44 -11.86
CA MET A 158 -0.43 12.23 -12.65
C MET A 158 -0.23 12.03 -14.16
N MET A 159 1.00 12.00 -14.64
CA MET A 159 1.30 11.72 -16.04
C MET A 159 0.79 10.32 -16.44
N PHE A 160 1.07 9.31 -15.62
CA PHE A 160 0.58 7.95 -15.83
C PHE A 160 -0.95 7.88 -15.82
N ALA A 161 -1.57 8.53 -14.84
CA ALA A 161 -3.02 8.58 -14.70
C ALA A 161 -3.68 9.23 -15.93
N LEU A 162 -3.12 10.35 -16.44
CA LEU A 162 -3.63 11.01 -17.63
C LEU A 162 -3.52 10.13 -18.88
N ILE A 163 -2.40 9.45 -19.08
CA ILE A 163 -2.22 8.53 -20.22
C ILE A 163 -3.26 7.40 -20.14
N TYR A 164 -3.40 6.77 -18.97
CA TYR A 164 -4.32 5.66 -18.80
C TYR A 164 -5.79 6.09 -18.88
N ILE A 165 -6.14 7.25 -18.31
CA ILE A 165 -7.53 7.76 -18.30
C ILE A 165 -7.92 8.27 -19.70
N CYS A 166 -7.04 9.03 -20.36
CA CYS A 166 -7.39 9.72 -21.60
C CYS A 166 -7.10 8.89 -22.86
N CYS A 167 -6.12 7.99 -22.83
CA CYS A 167 -5.60 7.34 -24.06
C CYS A 167 -5.91 5.84 -24.13
N LEU A 168 -6.18 5.14 -23.01
CA LEU A 168 -6.24 3.68 -23.01
C LEU A 168 -7.58 3.15 -22.50
N ARG A 169 -8.11 2.12 -23.17
CA ARG A 169 -9.20 1.29 -22.64
C ARG A 169 -8.62 0.14 -21.84
N THR A 170 -8.63 0.25 -20.51
CA THR A 170 -8.07 -0.75 -19.61
C THR A 170 -9.15 -1.63 -18.97
N GLY A 171 -8.72 -2.76 -18.41
CA GLY A 171 -9.57 -3.60 -17.55
C GLY A 171 -9.57 -3.16 -16.07
N CYS A 172 -8.78 -2.16 -15.69
CA CYS A 172 -8.66 -1.66 -14.32
C CYS A 172 -9.96 -0.96 -13.87
N ASN A 173 -10.51 -1.38 -12.72
CA ASN A 173 -11.75 -0.83 -12.20
C ASN A 173 -11.64 0.65 -11.81
N ALA A 174 -10.52 1.05 -11.21
CA ALA A 174 -10.26 2.42 -10.82
C ALA A 174 -10.21 3.35 -12.05
N ILE A 175 -9.41 2.98 -13.06
CA ILE A 175 -9.30 3.74 -14.31
C ILE A 175 -10.65 3.80 -15.04
N ASN A 176 -11.37 2.70 -15.12
CA ASN A 176 -12.70 2.67 -15.73
C ASN A 176 -13.70 3.57 -15.00
N TRP A 177 -13.61 3.65 -13.69
CA TRP A 177 -14.41 4.58 -12.89
C TRP A 177 -14.04 6.04 -13.20
N CYS A 178 -12.75 6.39 -13.19
CA CYS A 178 -12.27 7.72 -13.55
C CYS A 178 -12.71 8.13 -14.96
N GLN A 179 -12.57 7.23 -15.95
CA GLN A 179 -13.01 7.47 -17.31
C GLN A 179 -14.52 7.75 -17.39
N LYS A 180 -15.31 6.97 -16.64
CA LYS A 180 -16.76 7.16 -16.59
C LYS A 180 -17.15 8.52 -16.02
N GLN A 181 -16.47 8.99 -14.98
CA GLN A 181 -16.71 10.31 -14.40
C GLN A 181 -16.25 11.43 -15.35
N LEU A 182 -15.01 11.35 -15.83
CA LEU A 182 -14.38 12.39 -16.66
C LEU A 182 -15.13 12.58 -18.00
N PHE A 183 -15.46 11.48 -18.67
CA PHE A 183 -16.13 11.52 -19.98
C PHE A 183 -17.67 11.39 -19.89
N ARG A 184 -18.25 11.59 -18.70
CA ARG A 184 -19.71 11.49 -18.48
C ARG A 184 -20.35 10.23 -19.10
N GLY A 185 -19.65 9.11 -19.01
CA GLY A 185 -20.08 7.82 -19.56
C GLY A 185 -19.75 7.60 -21.04
N ARG A 186 -19.27 8.60 -21.76
CA ARG A 186 -18.94 8.53 -23.20
C ARG A 186 -17.53 7.96 -23.42
N ARG A 187 -17.39 6.64 -23.33
CA ARG A 187 -16.10 5.95 -23.57
C ARG A 187 -15.75 5.81 -25.05
N ASP A 188 -16.67 6.14 -25.94
CA ASP A 188 -16.46 6.24 -27.39
C ASP A 188 -15.42 7.31 -27.78
N ILE A 189 -15.22 8.32 -26.95
CA ILE A 189 -14.18 9.34 -27.12
C ILE A 189 -12.78 8.74 -27.12
N ILE A 190 -12.57 7.60 -26.43
CA ILE A 190 -11.29 6.90 -26.42
C ILE A 190 -11.21 5.99 -27.64
N VAL A 191 -10.48 6.43 -28.65
CA VAL A 191 -10.35 5.73 -29.95
C VAL A 191 -9.38 4.53 -29.87
N ALA A 192 -8.50 4.48 -28.87
CA ALA A 192 -7.52 3.41 -28.73
C ALA A 192 -8.18 2.02 -28.63
N LYS A 193 -7.63 1.04 -29.36
CA LYS A 193 -8.08 -0.37 -29.24
C LYS A 193 -7.95 -0.85 -27.80
N PRO A 194 -8.91 -1.65 -27.31
CA PRO A 194 -8.76 -2.23 -25.96
C PRO A 194 -7.51 -3.12 -25.93
N MET A 195 -6.69 -2.94 -24.91
CA MET A 195 -5.57 -3.85 -24.65
C MET A 195 -6.09 -5.27 -24.41
N THR A 196 -5.37 -6.27 -24.93
CA THR A 196 -5.63 -7.67 -24.58
C THR A 196 -5.60 -7.82 -23.07
N ARG A 197 -6.65 -8.41 -22.51
CA ARG A 197 -6.83 -8.47 -21.06
C ARG A 197 -6.03 -9.61 -20.46
N HIS A 198 -4.81 -9.32 -20.03
CA HIS A 198 -4.05 -10.20 -19.16
C HIS A 198 -4.42 -9.92 -17.70
N VAL A 199 -5.24 -10.78 -17.11
CA VAL A 199 -5.84 -10.55 -15.79
C VAL A 199 -4.78 -10.38 -14.70
N SER A 200 -3.68 -11.11 -14.77
CA SER A 200 -2.54 -10.97 -13.84
C SER A 200 -1.99 -9.54 -13.86
N ILE A 201 -1.70 -8.99 -15.06
CA ILE A 201 -1.21 -7.61 -15.21
C ILE A 201 -2.25 -6.60 -14.72
N VAL A 202 -3.52 -6.79 -15.08
CA VAL A 202 -4.60 -5.88 -14.64
C VAL A 202 -4.68 -5.83 -13.12
N THR A 203 -4.57 -6.99 -12.45
CA THR A 203 -4.62 -7.08 -10.99
C THR A 203 -3.40 -6.42 -10.34
N PHE A 204 -2.21 -6.69 -10.89
CA PHE A 204 -0.97 -6.05 -10.47
C PHE A 204 -1.07 -4.51 -10.57
N MET A 205 -1.52 -4.01 -11.72
CA MET A 205 -1.67 -2.57 -11.95
C MET A 205 -2.74 -1.96 -11.05
N GLU A 206 -3.86 -2.64 -10.83
CA GLU A 206 -4.95 -2.17 -9.96
C GLU A 206 -4.46 -2.02 -8.51
N LEU A 207 -3.76 -3.03 -7.99
CA LEU A 207 -3.18 -2.98 -6.65
C LEU A 207 -2.20 -1.81 -6.50
N ASN A 208 -1.16 -1.78 -7.34
CA ASN A 208 -0.08 -0.79 -7.22
C ASN A 208 -0.56 0.64 -7.48
N THR A 209 -1.47 0.84 -8.43
CA THR A 209 -2.03 2.17 -8.70
C THR A 209 -2.91 2.67 -7.55
N MET A 210 -3.73 1.80 -6.96
CA MET A 210 -4.57 2.16 -5.83
C MET A 210 -3.74 2.45 -4.58
N MET A 211 -2.76 1.60 -4.29
CA MET A 211 -1.83 1.84 -3.17
C MET A 211 -1.08 3.15 -3.36
N TRP A 212 -0.51 3.39 -4.54
CA TRP A 212 0.21 4.63 -4.84
C TRP A 212 -0.67 5.87 -4.69
N ALA A 213 -1.89 5.85 -5.25
CA ALA A 213 -2.82 6.97 -5.17
C ALA A 213 -3.19 7.32 -3.72
N LEU A 214 -3.58 6.31 -2.92
CA LEU A 214 -4.00 6.56 -1.53
C LEU A 214 -2.83 6.84 -0.61
N TYR A 215 -1.67 6.26 -0.88
CA TYR A 215 -0.44 6.60 -0.16
C TYR A 215 -0.06 8.07 -0.37
N LEU A 216 -0.16 8.59 -1.60
CA LEU A 216 0.04 10.02 -1.86
C LEU A 216 -0.97 10.89 -1.10
N VAL A 217 -2.24 10.50 -1.06
CA VAL A 217 -3.26 11.21 -0.27
C VAL A 217 -2.88 11.26 1.21
N LEU A 218 -2.44 10.12 1.77
CA LEU A 218 -1.99 10.05 3.16
C LEU A 218 -0.76 10.92 3.41
N MET A 219 0.19 10.98 2.47
CA MET A 219 1.37 11.84 2.62
C MET A 219 0.99 13.31 2.76
N PHE A 220 0.07 13.80 1.92
CA PHE A 220 -0.44 15.18 2.06
C PHE A 220 -1.24 15.39 3.36
N CYS A 221 -1.93 14.35 3.85
CA CYS A 221 -2.63 14.41 5.12
C CYS A 221 -1.70 14.43 6.33
N TYR A 222 -0.53 13.78 6.24
CA TYR A 222 0.41 13.67 7.36
C TYR A 222 1.49 14.74 7.37
N ASP A 223 1.74 15.38 6.24
CA ASP A 223 2.72 16.45 6.14
C ASP A 223 2.23 17.71 6.91
N PRO A 224 2.93 18.12 7.99
CA PRO A 224 2.53 19.28 8.79
C PRO A 224 2.62 20.60 8.01
N VAL A 225 3.35 20.65 6.89
CA VAL A 225 3.39 21.83 6.00
C VAL A 225 2.07 22.00 5.25
N PHE A 226 1.37 20.90 4.93
CA PHE A 226 0.07 20.94 4.25
C PHE A 226 -1.10 20.87 5.24
N LEU A 227 -1.22 19.78 5.98
CA LEU A 227 -2.36 19.52 6.86
C LEU A 227 -1.90 19.09 8.27
N GLY A 228 -1.20 17.99 8.37
CA GLY A 228 -0.81 17.36 9.63
C GLY A 228 -1.80 16.29 10.10
N ASP A 229 -1.33 15.43 10.99
CA ASP A 229 -2.03 14.23 11.48
C ASP A 229 -3.39 14.55 12.12
N HIS A 230 -3.48 15.65 12.86
CA HIS A 230 -4.67 16.05 13.62
C HIS A 230 -5.55 17.07 12.90
N HIS A 231 -5.27 17.36 11.65
CA HIS A 231 -6.05 18.35 10.91
C HIS A 231 -7.47 17.82 10.60
N PRO A 232 -8.53 18.64 10.71
CA PRO A 232 -9.91 18.21 10.44
C PRO A 232 -10.11 17.60 9.05
N VAL A 233 -9.37 18.08 8.04
CA VAL A 233 -9.41 17.54 6.67
C VAL A 233 -8.86 16.11 6.63
N THR A 234 -7.81 15.78 7.41
CA THR A 234 -7.27 14.41 7.51
C THR A 234 -8.33 13.45 8.03
N TYR A 235 -9.08 13.83 9.06
CA TYR A 235 -10.22 13.04 9.56
C TYR A 235 -11.37 12.96 8.55
N ALA A 236 -11.66 14.05 7.84
CA ALA A 236 -12.69 14.06 6.80
C ALA A 236 -12.33 13.09 5.65
N VAL A 237 -11.06 13.05 5.21
CA VAL A 237 -10.56 12.09 4.23
C VAL A 237 -10.75 10.64 4.72
N ALA A 238 -10.41 10.36 5.98
CA ALA A 238 -10.60 9.04 6.57
C ALA A 238 -12.07 8.60 6.55
N ILE A 239 -12.99 9.47 7.00
CA ILE A 239 -14.43 9.18 7.01
C ILE A 239 -14.96 9.00 5.58
N PHE A 240 -14.50 9.82 4.63
CA PHE A 240 -14.89 9.68 3.23
C PHE A 240 -14.42 8.36 2.64
N CYS A 241 -13.20 7.93 2.95
CA CYS A 241 -12.67 6.61 2.56
C CYS A 241 -13.50 5.47 3.18
N LEU A 242 -13.86 5.59 4.46
CA LEU A 242 -14.72 4.59 5.11
C LEU A 242 -16.08 4.48 4.41
N ALA A 243 -16.76 5.60 4.19
CA ALA A 243 -18.05 5.63 3.49
C ALA A 243 -17.94 5.09 2.06
N GLY A 244 -16.87 5.47 1.34
CA GLY A 244 -16.56 4.98 0.00
C GLY A 244 -16.35 3.47 -0.03
N SER A 245 -15.62 2.92 0.94
CA SER A 245 -15.39 1.48 1.05
C SER A 245 -16.69 0.69 1.26
N PHE A 246 -17.62 1.18 2.06
CA PHE A 246 -18.95 0.56 2.21
C PHE A 246 -19.75 0.60 0.92
N PHE A 247 -19.69 1.68 0.17
CA PHE A 247 -20.34 1.76 -1.13
C PHE A 247 -19.73 0.75 -2.13
N MET A 248 -18.42 0.62 -2.13
CA MET A 248 -17.70 -0.36 -2.96
C MET A 248 -18.02 -1.80 -2.53
N LEU A 249 -18.10 -2.07 -1.22
CA LEU A 249 -18.48 -3.37 -0.67
C LEU A 249 -19.89 -3.80 -1.12
N LYS A 250 -20.86 -2.88 -1.14
CA LYS A 250 -22.21 -3.14 -1.70
C LYS A 250 -22.16 -3.55 -3.17
N ARG A 251 -21.24 -3.01 -3.95
CA ARG A 251 -21.02 -3.41 -5.34
C ARG A 251 -20.36 -4.79 -5.43
N GLN A 252 -19.36 -5.03 -4.59
CA GLN A 252 -18.62 -6.28 -4.50
C GLN A 252 -19.55 -7.46 -4.18
N LEU A 253 -20.55 -7.28 -3.31
CA LEU A 253 -21.57 -8.28 -2.97
C LEU A 253 -22.35 -8.82 -4.17
N ARG A 254 -22.38 -8.10 -5.29
CA ARG A 254 -23.09 -8.50 -6.51
C ARG A 254 -22.20 -9.24 -7.52
N ILE A 255 -20.91 -9.40 -7.22
CA ILE A 255 -19.93 -10.04 -8.10
C ILE A 255 -19.83 -11.52 -7.77
N GLY A 256 -20.30 -12.38 -8.68
CA GLY A 256 -20.32 -13.84 -8.47
C GLY A 256 -19.04 -14.57 -8.85
N ALA A 257 -18.17 -13.99 -9.69
CA ALA A 257 -16.90 -14.58 -10.10
C ALA A 257 -15.79 -14.25 -9.08
N TRP A 258 -15.04 -15.28 -8.62
CA TRP A 258 -14.01 -15.11 -7.60
C TRP A 258 -12.92 -14.10 -7.99
N GLY A 259 -12.33 -14.23 -9.18
CA GLY A 259 -11.27 -13.32 -9.61
C GLY A 259 -11.73 -11.86 -9.69
N ALA A 260 -12.92 -11.62 -10.27
CA ALA A 260 -13.50 -10.28 -10.32
C ALA A 260 -13.85 -9.74 -8.92
N ASN A 261 -14.29 -10.63 -8.01
CA ASN A 261 -14.60 -10.25 -6.63
C ASN A 261 -13.33 -9.87 -5.86
N ILE A 262 -12.21 -10.62 -6.04
CA ILE A 262 -10.91 -10.28 -5.45
C ILE A 262 -10.40 -8.93 -5.98
N ARG A 263 -10.46 -8.69 -7.29
CA ARG A 263 -10.05 -7.39 -7.87
C ARG A 263 -10.87 -6.22 -7.31
N MET A 264 -12.18 -6.37 -7.19
CA MET A 264 -12.99 -5.35 -6.53
C MET A 264 -12.65 -5.25 -5.03
N GLY A 265 -12.30 -6.37 -4.38
CA GLY A 265 -11.80 -6.43 -3.01
C GLY A 265 -10.53 -5.63 -2.80
N ILE A 266 -9.58 -5.66 -3.75
CA ILE A 266 -8.35 -4.86 -3.71
C ILE A 266 -8.69 -3.38 -3.53
N ALA A 267 -9.49 -2.82 -4.43
CA ALA A 267 -9.87 -1.42 -4.35
C ALA A 267 -10.67 -1.10 -3.07
N THR A 268 -11.62 -1.98 -2.69
CA THR A 268 -12.44 -1.81 -1.48
C THR A 268 -11.59 -1.78 -0.22
N VAL A 269 -10.64 -2.71 -0.10
CA VAL A 269 -9.79 -2.85 1.08
C VAL A 269 -8.77 -1.72 1.18
N ILE A 270 -8.12 -1.33 0.09
CA ILE A 270 -7.12 -0.26 0.14
C ILE A 270 -7.79 1.06 0.56
N VAL A 271 -8.99 1.36 0.04
CA VAL A 271 -9.77 2.53 0.48
C VAL A 271 -10.17 2.40 1.95
N PHE A 272 -10.57 1.20 2.41
CA PHE A 272 -10.87 0.95 3.83
C PHE A 272 -9.62 1.11 4.70
N TRP A 273 -8.46 0.60 4.23
CA TRP A 273 -7.21 0.65 4.96
C TRP A 273 -6.72 2.09 5.18
N THR A 274 -6.99 3.01 4.26
CA THR A 274 -6.72 4.44 4.45
C THR A 274 -7.42 4.99 5.71
N PHE A 275 -8.65 4.57 6.00
CA PHE A 275 -9.31 4.92 7.26
C PHE A 275 -8.59 4.29 8.46
N VAL A 276 -8.24 3.00 8.37
CA VAL A 276 -7.54 2.28 9.45
C VAL A 276 -6.21 2.98 9.77
N GLU A 277 -5.45 3.35 8.75
CA GLU A 277 -4.16 4.02 8.85
C GLU A 277 -4.27 5.35 9.61
N VAL A 278 -5.20 6.23 9.18
CA VAL A 278 -5.42 7.53 9.85
C VAL A 278 -5.85 7.33 11.31
N MET A 279 -6.74 6.38 11.59
CA MET A 279 -7.18 6.11 12.98
C MET A 279 -6.06 5.52 13.85
N ALA A 280 -5.24 4.64 13.28
CA ALA A 280 -4.12 4.04 13.97
C ALA A 280 -3.03 5.09 14.27
N ARG A 281 -2.70 5.92 13.28
CA ARG A 281 -1.74 7.02 13.46
C ARG A 281 -2.19 8.02 14.53
N ASN A 282 -3.48 8.27 14.64
CA ASN A 282 -4.06 9.11 15.68
C ASN A 282 -4.31 8.36 17.01
N ARG A 283 -3.78 7.14 17.18
CA ARG A 283 -3.85 6.31 18.39
C ARG A 283 -5.26 5.85 18.78
N PHE A 284 -6.23 5.91 17.88
CA PHE A 284 -7.54 5.28 18.10
C PHE A 284 -7.49 3.76 17.93
N LEU A 285 -6.51 3.26 17.17
CA LEU A 285 -6.22 1.85 16.98
C LEU A 285 -4.73 1.58 17.25
N ASN A 286 -4.41 0.36 17.69
CA ASN A 286 -3.01 -0.05 17.86
C ASN A 286 -2.41 -0.45 16.52
N GLU A 287 -1.24 0.09 16.21
CA GLU A 287 -0.47 -0.24 15.00
C GLU A 287 0.33 -1.54 15.21
N VAL A 288 -0.37 -2.65 15.39
CA VAL A 288 0.25 -3.96 15.70
C VAL A 288 1.25 -4.42 14.63
N TRP A 289 1.08 -3.96 13.40
CA TRP A 289 1.95 -4.28 12.27
C TRP A 289 3.26 -3.47 12.24
N VAL A 290 3.32 -2.33 12.94
CA VAL A 290 4.53 -1.50 13.05
C VAL A 290 5.51 -2.05 14.11
N ALA A 291 4.97 -2.68 15.16
CA ALA A 291 5.77 -3.31 16.21
C ALA A 291 5.39 -4.80 16.37
N PRO A 292 5.64 -5.65 15.34
CA PRO A 292 5.15 -7.03 15.31
C PRO A 292 5.75 -7.90 16.43
N LEU A 293 6.92 -7.56 16.93
CA LEU A 293 7.57 -8.27 18.03
C LEU A 293 6.97 -7.94 19.41
N GLU A 294 6.39 -6.74 19.56
CA GLU A 294 5.65 -6.34 20.78
C GLU A 294 4.22 -6.92 20.78
N HIS A 295 3.65 -7.18 19.61
CA HIS A 295 2.29 -7.66 19.38
C HIS A 295 2.28 -9.06 18.74
N THR A 296 3.10 -9.97 19.24
CA THR A 296 3.29 -11.30 18.66
C THR A 296 1.99 -12.11 18.61
N THR A 297 1.15 -12.04 19.66
CA THR A 297 -0.12 -12.79 19.73
C THR A 297 -1.09 -12.36 18.62
N GLU A 298 -1.26 -11.06 18.44
CA GLU A 298 -2.12 -10.46 17.43
C GLU A 298 -1.60 -10.81 16.01
N MET A 299 -0.30 -10.70 15.80
CA MET A 299 0.32 -10.99 14.50
C MET A 299 0.24 -12.49 14.14
N TRP A 300 0.46 -13.41 15.11
CA TRP A 300 0.24 -14.83 14.87
C TRP A 300 -1.22 -15.17 14.61
N SER A 301 -2.16 -14.47 15.28
CA SER A 301 -3.58 -14.64 15.03
C SER A 301 -3.98 -14.21 13.62
N ILE A 302 -3.46 -13.05 13.15
CA ILE A 302 -3.68 -12.56 11.78
C ILE A 302 -3.08 -13.54 10.75
N LEU A 303 -1.85 -13.98 10.97
CA LEU A 303 -1.18 -14.93 10.07
C LEU A 303 -1.92 -16.28 10.03
N GLY A 304 -2.34 -16.80 11.19
CA GLY A 304 -3.11 -18.04 11.29
C GLY A 304 -4.44 -17.94 10.56
N ALA A 305 -5.20 -16.86 10.77
CA ALA A 305 -6.45 -16.61 10.05
C ALA A 305 -6.24 -16.49 8.53
N PHE A 306 -5.17 -15.81 8.10
CA PHE A 306 -4.81 -15.70 6.69
C PHE A 306 -4.48 -17.08 6.07
N LEU A 307 -3.68 -17.91 6.73
CA LEU A 307 -3.32 -19.25 6.26
C LEU A 307 -4.56 -20.16 6.18
N VAL A 308 -5.43 -20.12 7.18
CA VAL A 308 -6.70 -20.89 7.15
C VAL A 308 -7.56 -20.43 5.95
N LEU A 309 -7.65 -19.13 5.71
CA LEU A 309 -8.38 -18.59 4.57
C LEU A 309 -7.78 -19.05 3.23
N ILE A 310 -6.47 -19.02 3.08
CA ILE A 310 -5.77 -19.50 1.88
C ILE A 310 -6.07 -20.99 1.65
N VAL A 311 -5.94 -21.83 2.68
CA VAL A 311 -6.24 -23.26 2.60
C VAL A 311 -7.69 -23.48 2.18
N TYR A 312 -8.63 -22.76 2.79
CA TYR A 312 -10.05 -22.82 2.44
C TYR A 312 -10.27 -22.45 0.96
N LEU A 313 -9.69 -21.34 0.48
CA LEU A 313 -9.85 -20.88 -0.90
C LEU A 313 -9.24 -21.86 -1.91
N VAL A 314 -8.08 -22.43 -1.62
CA VAL A 314 -7.43 -23.44 -2.47
C VAL A 314 -8.26 -24.72 -2.52
N TRP A 315 -8.74 -25.19 -1.37
CA TRP A 315 -9.56 -26.39 -1.29
C TRP A 315 -10.90 -26.25 -1.98
N HIS A 316 -11.58 -25.11 -1.77
CA HIS A 316 -12.85 -24.82 -2.39
C HIS A 316 -12.73 -24.55 -3.90
N GLY A 317 -11.63 -23.92 -4.34
CA GLY A 317 -11.34 -23.66 -5.75
C GLY A 317 -10.98 -24.92 -6.56
N ARG A 318 -10.61 -26.05 -5.89
CA ARG A 318 -10.40 -27.34 -6.56
C ARG A 318 -11.70 -28.09 -6.87
N LYS A 319 -12.81 -27.71 -6.22
CA LYS A 319 -14.11 -28.37 -6.39
C LYS A 319 -14.98 -27.74 -7.48
N HIS A 320 -14.54 -26.64 -8.05
CA HIS A 320 -15.19 -25.90 -9.14
C HIS A 320 -14.19 -25.60 -10.27
#